data_dc052e2729357be8e861b36b0da22271
#
_entry.id   dc052e2729357be8e861b36b0da22271
#
_cell.length_a   1.000
_cell.length_b   1.000
_cell.length_c   1.000
_cell.angle_alpha   90.00
_cell.angle_beta   90.00
_cell.angle_gamma   90.00
#
_symmetry.space_group_name_H-M   'P 1'
#
loop_
_entity.id
_entity.type
_entity.pdbx_description
1 polymer ?
#
loop_
_entity_poly.entity_id
_entity_poly.type
_entity_poly.pdbx_seq_one_letter_code
_entity_poly.pdbx_strand_id
1 'polypeptide(L)'
;MTNFIPIFPLGIVVYPGEQLNLHIFEPRYKQLINECNNEKKLFGIPSVIDNNMQDYGTLMKITEISKVHDNGEMDIKTEGSQVFRVLEVIKEIPDKLYSGAIVNYPNNHIQGSNELMRRVVNSIKELFKLLKVKKEFGKQDEELNSYDVAHHIGLSLEEEYELLGLMYESQRQEYIKRHLTKVIPLVAEMERLKKKVKLNGHFKNLSTFNFDIGEGEK
;
A
#
# COMPACT_ATOMS: atom_id res chain seq x y z
N MET A 1 13.49 24.10 1.00
CA MET A 1 13.54 24.34 2.45
C MET A 1 13.79 23.03 3.16
N THR A 2 14.65 23.01 4.15
CA THR A 2 14.86 21.84 5.03
C THR A 2 14.12 22.07 6.33
N ASN A 3 13.44 21.05 6.82
CA ASN A 3 12.69 21.09 8.08
C ASN A 3 13.09 19.91 8.96
N PHE A 4 13.03 20.10 10.28
CA PHE A 4 13.08 19.03 11.23
C PHE A 4 11.66 18.50 11.50
N ILE A 5 11.48 17.17 11.43
CA ILE A 5 10.21 16.51 11.75
C ILE A 5 10.46 15.32 12.69
N PRO A 6 9.53 15.03 13.64
CA PRO A 6 9.52 13.76 14.34
C PRO A 6 9.18 12.62 13.36
N ILE A 7 9.80 11.44 13.53
CA ILE A 7 9.59 10.32 12.62
C ILE A 7 9.08 9.07 13.32
N PHE A 8 8.24 8.33 12.61
CA PHE A 8 7.69 7.03 12.96
C PHE A 8 7.95 6.05 11.82
N PRO A 9 9.17 5.42 11.77
CA PRO A 9 9.51 4.48 10.71
C PRO A 9 8.62 3.24 10.74
N LEU A 10 8.06 2.84 9.59
CA LEU A 10 7.19 1.67 9.45
C LEU A 10 7.57 0.85 8.21
N GLY A 11 7.35 -0.47 8.27
CA GLY A 11 7.55 -1.40 7.16
C GLY A 11 6.43 -1.32 6.12
N ILE A 12 6.00 -0.12 5.76
CA ILE A 12 4.94 0.16 4.77
C ILE A 12 5.31 1.38 3.94
N VAL A 13 4.66 1.54 2.82
CA VAL A 13 4.62 2.78 2.06
C VAL A 13 3.26 3.43 2.27
N VAL A 14 3.24 4.72 2.55
CA VAL A 14 2.01 5.52 2.67
C VAL A 14 2.05 6.57 1.57
N TYR A 15 0.95 6.74 0.86
CA TYR A 15 0.87 7.74 -0.21
C TYR A 15 0.18 9.03 0.26
N PRO A 16 0.48 10.18 -0.37
CA PRO A 16 -0.29 11.41 -0.17
C PRO A 16 -1.78 11.21 -0.45
N GLY A 17 -2.64 11.69 0.45
CA GLY A 17 -4.10 11.52 0.42
C GLY A 17 -4.61 10.19 1.03
N GLU A 18 -3.73 9.27 1.35
CA GLU A 18 -4.10 7.99 1.96
C GLU A 18 -4.48 8.14 3.42
N GLN A 19 -5.55 7.46 3.83
CA GLN A 19 -5.94 7.35 5.23
C GLN A 19 -5.31 6.10 5.84
N LEU A 20 -4.62 6.28 6.97
CA LEU A 20 -3.96 5.21 7.70
C LEU A 20 -4.43 5.22 9.16
N ASN A 21 -4.95 4.07 9.62
CA ASN A 21 -5.29 3.85 11.02
C ASN A 21 -4.11 3.18 11.73
N LEU A 22 -3.70 3.72 12.87
CA LEU A 22 -2.57 3.22 13.65
C LEU A 22 -2.98 2.92 15.07
N HIS A 23 -2.50 1.79 15.60
CA HIS A 23 -2.55 1.45 17.01
C HIS A 23 -1.20 1.77 17.65
N ILE A 24 -1.18 2.69 18.60
CA ILE A 24 0.02 3.24 19.21
C ILE A 24 0.20 2.65 20.61
N PHE A 25 1.16 1.77 20.79
CA PHE A 25 1.43 1.08 22.06
C PHE A 25 2.83 1.36 22.63
N GLU A 26 3.83 1.63 21.78
CA GLU A 26 5.20 1.90 22.23
C GLU A 26 5.31 3.27 22.94
N PRO A 27 6.00 3.37 24.10
CA PRO A 27 6.14 4.63 24.83
C PRO A 27 6.67 5.80 23.99
N ARG A 28 7.65 5.54 23.13
CA ARG A 28 8.25 6.57 22.26
C ARG A 28 7.22 7.15 21.28
N TYR A 29 6.35 6.32 20.74
CA TYR A 29 5.33 6.78 19.79
C TYR A 29 4.10 7.35 20.50
N LYS A 30 3.79 6.91 21.72
CA LYS A 30 2.79 7.60 22.58
C LYS A 30 3.20 9.05 22.84
N GLN A 31 4.49 9.30 23.17
CA GLN A 31 5.00 10.65 23.35
C GLN A 31 4.92 11.45 22.04
N LEU A 32 5.41 10.89 20.91
CA LEU A 32 5.37 11.54 19.60
C LEU A 32 3.95 11.97 19.22
N ILE A 33 2.98 11.06 19.30
CA ILE A 33 1.60 11.33 18.89
C ILE A 33 0.94 12.37 19.81
N ASN A 34 1.14 12.28 21.14
CA ASN A 34 0.59 13.27 22.07
C ASN A 34 1.15 14.66 21.77
N GLU A 35 2.44 14.80 21.56
CA GLU A 35 3.06 16.08 21.24
C GLU A 35 2.58 16.63 19.91
N CYS A 36 2.60 15.80 18.85
CA CYS A 36 2.13 16.21 17.52
C CYS A 36 0.65 16.64 17.55
N ASN A 37 -0.19 15.91 18.29
CA ASN A 37 -1.61 16.25 18.40
C ASN A 37 -1.84 17.56 19.15
N ASN A 38 -1.14 17.76 20.29
CA ASN A 38 -1.27 18.98 21.11
C ASN A 38 -0.77 20.23 20.38
N GLU A 39 0.32 20.10 19.64
CA GLU A 39 0.95 21.20 18.92
C GLU A 39 0.42 21.34 17.48
N LYS A 40 -0.50 20.45 17.05
CA LYS A 40 -1.01 20.35 15.66
C LYS A 40 0.11 20.25 14.63
N LYS A 41 1.18 19.54 14.98
CA LYS A 41 2.32 19.26 14.13
C LYS A 41 2.12 17.98 13.35
N LEU A 42 2.75 17.92 12.20
CA LEU A 42 2.82 16.70 11.39
C LEU A 42 4.01 15.85 11.83
N PHE A 43 3.96 14.55 11.56
CA PHE A 43 5.08 13.63 11.74
C PHE A 43 5.35 12.87 10.45
N GLY A 44 6.55 12.33 10.29
CA GLY A 44 6.93 11.59 9.09
C GLY A 44 6.84 10.08 9.30
N ILE A 45 6.36 9.35 8.30
CA ILE A 45 6.52 7.91 8.18
C ILE A 45 7.50 7.62 7.05
N PRO A 46 8.82 7.50 7.34
CA PRO A 46 9.76 6.94 6.38
C PRO A 46 9.52 5.45 6.24
N SER A 47 9.58 4.92 5.01
CA SER A 47 9.43 3.48 4.75
C SER A 47 10.63 2.70 5.28
N VAL A 48 10.39 1.49 5.77
CA VAL A 48 11.43 0.55 6.19
C VAL A 48 11.35 -0.69 5.31
N ILE A 49 12.44 -1.01 4.60
CA ILE A 49 12.55 -2.18 3.73
C ILE A 49 13.76 -2.98 4.19
N ASP A 50 13.62 -4.27 4.38
CA ASP A 50 14.68 -5.16 4.88
C ASP A 50 15.37 -4.64 6.17
N ASN A 51 14.58 -4.14 7.11
CA ASN A 51 15.03 -3.50 8.35
C ASN A 51 15.87 -2.22 8.17
N ASN A 52 15.92 -1.67 6.96
CA ASN A 52 16.62 -0.42 6.67
C ASN A 52 15.61 0.69 6.39
N MET A 53 15.74 1.79 7.13
CA MET A 53 14.96 2.99 6.85
C MET A 53 15.41 3.60 5.53
N GLN A 54 14.45 3.89 4.67
CA GLN A 54 14.64 4.45 3.34
C GLN A 54 14.61 5.98 3.37
N ASP A 55 15.10 6.61 2.29
CA ASP A 55 15.19 8.07 2.17
C ASP A 55 13.80 8.74 2.06
N TYR A 56 12.84 8.10 1.39
CA TYR A 56 11.52 8.69 1.19
C TYR A 56 10.50 8.18 2.20
N GLY A 57 9.57 9.05 2.51
CA GLY A 57 8.40 8.76 3.33
C GLY A 57 7.30 9.79 3.11
N THR A 58 6.20 9.61 3.82
CA THR A 58 5.05 10.51 3.75
C THR A 58 4.82 11.22 5.06
N LEU A 59 4.65 12.53 4.98
CA LEU A 59 4.29 13.38 6.11
C LEU A 59 2.83 13.17 6.46
N MET A 60 2.54 12.89 7.73
CA MET A 60 1.23 12.49 8.21
C MET A 60 0.59 13.55 9.08
N LYS A 61 -0.70 13.73 8.90
CA LYS A 61 -1.55 14.55 9.76
C LYS A 61 -2.43 13.65 10.62
N ILE A 62 -2.45 13.85 11.91
CA ILE A 62 -3.43 13.22 12.80
C ILE A 62 -4.78 13.88 12.56
N THR A 63 -5.76 13.09 12.10
CA THR A 63 -7.12 13.57 11.86
C THR A 63 -8.02 13.36 13.07
N GLU A 64 -7.79 12.25 13.82
CA GLU A 64 -8.59 11.88 14.98
C GLU A 64 -7.79 10.96 15.91
N ILE A 65 -7.92 11.13 17.22
CA ILE A 65 -7.62 10.10 18.21
C ILE A 65 -8.95 9.41 18.52
N SER A 66 -9.17 8.24 17.91
CA SER A 66 -10.44 7.52 17.97
C SER A 66 -10.70 6.90 19.33
N LYS A 67 -9.61 6.47 20.01
CA LYS A 67 -9.69 5.85 21.33
C LYS A 67 -8.39 6.02 22.09
N VAL A 68 -8.51 6.23 23.39
CA VAL A 68 -7.42 6.11 24.36
C VAL A 68 -7.78 4.99 25.31
N HIS A 69 -6.91 3.99 25.45
CA HIS A 69 -7.10 2.82 26.30
C HIS A 69 -6.57 3.10 27.72
N ASP A 70 -7.03 2.32 28.72
CA ASP A 70 -6.65 2.48 30.13
C ASP A 70 -5.14 2.38 30.38
N ASN A 71 -4.43 1.60 29.56
CA ASN A 71 -2.98 1.46 29.59
C ASN A 71 -2.22 2.57 28.82
N GLY A 72 -2.96 3.60 28.36
CA GLY A 72 -2.41 4.73 27.61
C GLY A 72 -2.07 4.40 26.14
N GLU A 73 -2.49 3.26 25.59
CA GLU A 73 -2.45 3.00 24.16
C GLU A 73 -3.51 3.82 23.43
N MET A 74 -3.26 4.10 22.16
CA MET A 74 -4.14 4.97 21.36
C MET A 74 -4.43 4.37 20.00
N ASP A 75 -5.70 4.44 19.58
CA ASP A 75 -6.09 4.22 18.20
C ASP A 75 -6.26 5.58 17.52
N ILE A 76 -5.52 5.81 16.46
CA ILE A 76 -5.53 7.10 15.76
C ILE A 76 -5.84 6.91 14.28
N LYS A 77 -6.49 7.93 13.70
CA LYS A 77 -6.65 8.07 12.26
C LYS A 77 -5.70 9.13 11.75
N THR A 78 -5.02 8.84 10.67
CA THR A 78 -4.08 9.76 10.05
C THR A 78 -4.32 9.86 8.56
N GLU A 79 -3.83 10.93 7.95
CA GLU A 79 -3.91 11.17 6.51
C GLU A 79 -2.54 11.60 5.99
N GLY A 80 -2.10 10.97 4.89
CA GLY A 80 -0.89 11.33 4.18
C GLY A 80 -1.02 12.72 3.53
N SER A 81 -0.04 13.59 3.75
CA SER A 81 -0.03 14.96 3.23
C SER A 81 0.86 15.11 2.01
N GLN A 82 2.15 14.91 2.18
CA GLN A 82 3.12 15.07 1.10
C GLN A 82 4.33 14.17 1.29
N VAL A 83 5.03 13.88 0.17
CA VAL A 83 6.28 13.14 0.18
C VAL A 83 7.38 14.01 0.77
N PHE A 84 8.22 13.42 1.62
CA PHE A 84 9.48 14.01 2.06
C PHE A 84 10.66 13.11 1.72
N ARG A 85 11.86 13.69 1.70
CA ARG A 85 13.11 12.96 1.63
C ARG A 85 13.96 13.26 2.86
N VAL A 86 14.41 12.21 3.53
CA VAL A 86 15.34 12.26 4.65
C VAL A 86 16.71 12.70 4.15
N LEU A 87 17.29 13.69 4.79
CA LEU A 87 18.66 14.14 4.58
C LEU A 87 19.57 13.67 5.71
N GLU A 88 19.05 13.69 6.95
CA GLU A 88 19.77 13.29 8.13
C GLU A 88 18.80 12.77 9.20
N VAL A 89 19.19 11.70 9.90
CA VAL A 89 18.41 11.14 11.02
C VAL A 89 19.01 11.60 12.33
N ILE A 90 18.20 12.21 13.17
CA ILE A 90 18.56 12.62 14.54
C ILE A 90 18.01 11.55 15.50
N LYS A 91 18.87 10.63 15.91
CA LYS A 91 18.47 9.49 16.75
C LYS A 91 18.13 9.89 18.17
N GLU A 92 18.86 10.86 18.73
CA GLU A 92 18.71 11.31 20.11
C GLU A 92 18.32 12.78 20.12
N ILE A 93 17.18 13.08 20.72
CA ILE A 93 16.65 14.42 20.89
C ILE A 93 16.47 14.62 22.41
N PRO A 94 16.96 15.72 23.00
CA PRO A 94 16.79 15.99 24.43
C PRO A 94 15.32 15.89 24.84
N ASP A 95 15.04 15.15 25.92
CA ASP A 95 13.72 14.95 26.51
C ASP A 95 12.69 14.22 25.59
N LYS A 96 13.15 13.55 24.51
CA LYS A 96 12.30 12.77 23.61
C LYS A 96 12.72 11.30 23.56
N LEU A 97 11.73 10.42 23.57
CA LEU A 97 11.90 8.98 23.39
C LEU A 97 11.93 8.58 21.89
N TYR A 98 11.49 9.46 21.01
CA TYR A 98 11.43 9.23 19.58
C TYR A 98 12.56 9.96 18.84
N SER A 99 12.86 9.49 17.65
CA SER A 99 13.82 10.10 16.75
C SER A 99 13.17 11.12 15.83
N GLY A 100 13.96 12.02 15.26
CA GLY A 100 13.56 12.95 14.24
C GLY A 100 14.42 12.85 12.99
N ALA A 101 14.07 13.60 11.99
CA ALA A 101 14.86 13.72 10.79
C ALA A 101 14.87 15.15 10.25
N ILE A 102 16.00 15.55 9.68
CA ILE A 102 16.07 16.72 8.80
C ILE A 102 15.65 16.25 7.41
N VAL A 103 14.63 16.88 6.87
CA VAL A 103 14.03 16.48 5.60
C VAL A 103 13.91 17.64 4.63
N ASN A 104 13.80 17.32 3.35
CA ASN A 104 13.31 18.26 2.34
C ASN A 104 12.01 17.73 1.73
N TYR A 105 11.30 18.59 1.05
CA TYR A 105 10.04 18.28 0.37
C TYR A 105 10.25 18.43 -1.13
N PRO A 106 10.42 17.32 -1.86
CA PRO A 106 10.53 17.37 -3.31
C PRO A 106 9.22 17.86 -3.93
N ASN A 107 9.31 18.57 -5.06
CA ASN A 107 8.12 19.00 -5.79
C ASN A 107 7.42 17.76 -6.38
N ASN A 108 6.28 17.41 -5.82
CA ASN A 108 5.47 16.29 -6.28
C ASN A 108 4.36 16.79 -7.20
N HIS A 109 4.50 16.50 -8.50
CA HIS A 109 3.56 16.89 -9.53
C HIS A 109 2.45 15.86 -9.65
N ILE A 110 1.23 16.22 -9.25
CA ILE A 110 0.06 15.32 -9.24
C ILE A 110 -0.75 15.36 -10.55
N GLN A 111 -0.39 16.25 -11.48
CA GLN A 111 -1.05 16.32 -12.77
C GLN A 111 -0.41 15.34 -13.75
N GLY A 112 -1.23 14.44 -14.30
CA GLY A 112 -0.84 13.43 -15.28
C GLY A 112 -1.68 13.47 -16.54
N SER A 113 -1.59 12.41 -17.34
CA SER A 113 -2.41 12.22 -18.53
C SER A 113 -3.73 11.53 -18.19
N ASN A 114 -4.85 12.20 -18.40
CA ASN A 114 -6.17 11.61 -18.20
C ASN A 114 -6.39 10.39 -19.11
N GLU A 115 -5.86 10.43 -20.34
CA GLU A 115 -5.97 9.29 -21.26
C GLU A 115 -5.17 8.08 -20.76
N LEU A 116 -3.94 8.32 -20.27
CA LEU A 116 -3.12 7.25 -19.71
C LEU A 116 -3.76 6.67 -18.44
N MET A 117 -4.27 7.52 -17.55
CA MET A 117 -4.94 7.06 -16.34
C MET A 117 -6.19 6.23 -16.65
N ARG A 118 -7.00 6.64 -17.63
CA ARG A 118 -8.15 5.85 -18.07
C ARG A 118 -7.73 4.46 -18.57
N ARG A 119 -6.61 4.34 -19.31
CA ARG A 119 -6.06 3.04 -19.73
C ARG A 119 -5.61 2.20 -18.53
N VAL A 120 -4.93 2.82 -17.55
CA VAL A 120 -4.54 2.17 -16.29
C VAL A 120 -5.76 1.64 -15.55
N VAL A 121 -6.79 2.45 -15.35
CA VAL A 121 -8.03 2.06 -14.66
C VAL A 121 -8.72 0.89 -15.39
N ASN A 122 -8.79 0.91 -16.71
CA ASN A 122 -9.34 -0.21 -17.48
C ASN A 122 -8.55 -1.51 -17.28
N SER A 123 -7.22 -1.42 -17.26
CA SER A 123 -6.37 -2.59 -16.99
C SER A 123 -6.54 -3.11 -15.56
N ILE A 124 -6.74 -2.22 -14.58
CA ILE A 124 -7.04 -2.61 -13.20
C ILE A 124 -8.39 -3.34 -13.13
N LYS A 125 -9.42 -2.84 -13.82
CA LYS A 125 -10.73 -3.52 -13.90
C LYS A 125 -10.62 -4.90 -14.54
N GLU A 126 -9.77 -5.06 -15.56
CA GLU A 126 -9.46 -6.36 -16.16
C GLU A 126 -8.80 -7.30 -15.14
N LEU A 127 -7.78 -6.82 -14.42
CA LEU A 127 -7.12 -7.59 -13.35
C LEU A 127 -8.11 -8.03 -12.27
N PHE A 128 -8.96 -7.13 -11.79
CA PHE A 128 -9.98 -7.46 -10.79
C PHE A 128 -11.00 -8.49 -11.30
N LYS A 129 -11.39 -8.40 -12.57
CA LYS A 129 -12.25 -9.41 -13.20
C LYS A 129 -11.61 -10.78 -13.25
N LEU A 130 -10.31 -10.88 -13.58
CA LEU A 130 -9.56 -12.13 -13.58
C LEU A 130 -9.47 -12.72 -12.16
N LEU A 131 -9.16 -11.89 -11.18
CA LEU A 131 -9.06 -12.28 -9.76
C LEU A 131 -10.42 -12.48 -9.09
N LYS A 132 -11.54 -12.13 -9.75
CA LYS A 132 -12.90 -12.15 -9.20
C LYS A 132 -13.06 -11.28 -7.96
N VAL A 133 -12.29 -10.22 -7.86
CA VAL A 133 -12.37 -9.22 -6.81
C VAL A 133 -13.38 -8.15 -7.22
N LYS A 134 -14.30 -7.81 -6.31
CA LYS A 134 -15.16 -6.64 -6.44
C LYS A 134 -14.58 -5.56 -5.54
N LYS A 135 -13.99 -4.55 -6.14
CA LYS A 135 -13.47 -3.38 -5.43
C LYS A 135 -13.87 -2.13 -6.19
N GLU A 136 -14.39 -1.17 -5.44
CA GLU A 136 -14.65 0.18 -5.89
C GLU A 136 -13.68 1.12 -5.21
N PHE A 137 -13.18 2.09 -5.94
CA PHE A 137 -12.41 3.19 -5.38
C PHE A 137 -13.40 4.25 -4.87
N GLY A 138 -13.10 4.90 -3.76
CA GLY A 138 -13.98 5.92 -3.17
C GLY A 138 -14.12 7.21 -3.98
N LYS A 139 -13.61 7.21 -5.22
CA LYS A 139 -13.61 8.31 -6.18
C LYS A 139 -14.12 7.83 -7.53
N GLN A 140 -14.57 8.77 -8.37
CA GLN A 140 -14.89 8.47 -9.77
C GLN A 140 -13.60 8.15 -10.55
N ASP A 141 -13.72 7.36 -11.62
CA ASP A 141 -12.56 6.92 -12.43
C ASP A 141 -11.70 8.09 -12.93
N GLU A 142 -12.33 9.21 -13.25
CA GLU A 142 -11.70 10.43 -13.76
C GLU A 142 -10.93 11.22 -12.69
N GLU A 143 -11.24 10.99 -11.42
CA GLU A 143 -10.62 11.65 -10.27
C GLU A 143 -9.46 10.83 -9.68
N LEU A 144 -9.30 9.58 -10.14
CA LEU A 144 -8.25 8.70 -9.66
C LEU A 144 -6.88 9.15 -10.15
N ASN A 145 -5.91 9.05 -9.27
CA ASN A 145 -4.49 9.19 -9.59
C ASN A 145 -3.74 7.89 -9.25
N SER A 146 -2.45 7.85 -9.54
CA SER A 146 -1.61 6.68 -9.30
C SER A 146 -1.57 6.23 -7.85
N TYR A 147 -1.58 7.16 -6.90
CA TYR A 147 -1.56 6.84 -5.47
C TYR A 147 -2.83 6.15 -4.99
N ASP A 148 -4.00 6.51 -5.57
CA ASP A 148 -5.29 5.91 -5.20
C ASP A 148 -5.36 4.41 -5.54
N VAL A 149 -4.57 3.95 -6.51
CA VAL A 149 -4.66 2.58 -7.05
C VAL A 149 -3.46 1.70 -6.72
N ALA A 150 -2.35 2.27 -6.27
CA ALA A 150 -1.06 1.58 -6.15
C ALA A 150 -1.12 0.34 -5.25
N HIS A 151 -1.72 0.42 -4.06
CA HIS A 151 -1.85 -0.72 -3.13
C HIS A 151 -2.77 -1.86 -3.62
N HIS A 152 -3.40 -1.70 -4.79
CA HIS A 152 -4.45 -2.62 -5.24
C HIS A 152 -4.10 -3.42 -6.48
N ILE A 153 -2.87 -3.26 -6.97
CA ILE A 153 -2.42 -3.87 -8.23
C ILE A 153 -1.34 -4.92 -8.05
N GLY A 154 -0.97 -5.23 -6.79
CA GLY A 154 -0.02 -6.29 -6.44
C GLY A 154 1.44 -5.87 -6.62
N LEU A 155 1.75 -4.61 -6.39
CA LEU A 155 3.13 -4.14 -6.21
C LEU A 155 3.75 -4.77 -4.96
N SER A 156 5.04 -5.09 -4.99
CA SER A 156 5.80 -5.39 -3.78
C SER A 156 6.07 -4.11 -2.98
N LEU A 157 6.53 -4.24 -1.74
CA LEU A 157 6.88 -3.09 -0.90
C LEU A 157 7.96 -2.21 -1.55
N GLU A 158 8.94 -2.84 -2.22
CA GLU A 158 9.99 -2.15 -2.96
C GLU A 158 9.43 -1.41 -4.17
N GLU A 159 8.51 -2.04 -4.92
CA GLU A 159 7.84 -1.41 -6.07
C GLU A 159 6.93 -0.25 -5.64
N GLU A 160 6.23 -0.38 -4.50
CA GLU A 160 5.46 0.71 -3.89
C GLU A 160 6.36 1.88 -3.49
N TYR A 161 7.52 1.57 -2.91
CA TYR A 161 8.51 2.57 -2.54
C TYR A 161 9.13 3.26 -3.77
N GLU A 162 9.46 2.52 -4.83
CA GLU A 162 9.91 3.11 -6.10
C GLU A 162 8.86 4.08 -6.64
N LEU A 163 7.58 3.68 -6.62
CA LEU A 163 6.49 4.53 -7.07
C LEU A 163 6.36 5.81 -6.22
N LEU A 164 6.53 5.72 -4.89
CA LEU A 164 6.55 6.89 -4.00
C LEU A 164 7.66 7.87 -4.39
N GLY A 165 8.83 7.36 -4.80
CA GLY A 165 9.98 8.14 -5.24
C GLY A 165 9.82 8.84 -6.59
N LEU A 166 8.78 8.52 -7.38
CA LEU A 166 8.50 9.17 -8.66
C LEU A 166 7.72 10.47 -8.46
N MET A 167 8.37 11.61 -8.71
CA MET A 167 7.80 12.94 -8.42
C MET A 167 6.80 13.45 -9.47
N TYR A 168 6.65 12.77 -10.61
CA TYR A 168 5.70 13.16 -11.66
C TYR A 168 4.61 12.11 -11.84
N GLU A 169 3.34 12.53 -11.83
CA GLU A 169 2.20 11.63 -12.02
C GLU A 169 2.30 10.84 -13.34
N SER A 170 2.77 11.45 -14.41
CA SER A 170 2.97 10.76 -15.69
C SER A 170 3.97 9.60 -15.60
N GLN A 171 5.01 9.72 -14.76
CA GLN A 171 5.97 8.64 -14.53
C GLN A 171 5.33 7.51 -13.73
N ARG A 172 4.55 7.84 -12.69
CA ARG A 172 3.81 6.86 -11.88
C ARG A 172 2.78 6.10 -12.72
N GLN A 173 2.03 6.81 -13.56
CA GLN A 173 1.06 6.20 -14.49
C GLN A 173 1.73 5.22 -15.45
N GLU A 174 2.88 5.59 -16.01
CA GLU A 174 3.63 4.71 -16.92
C GLU A 174 4.23 3.52 -16.15
N TYR A 175 4.69 3.72 -14.92
CA TYR A 175 5.18 2.66 -14.03
C TYR A 175 4.07 1.62 -13.77
N ILE A 176 2.90 2.06 -13.35
CA ILE A 176 1.73 1.20 -13.09
C ILE A 176 1.31 0.48 -14.37
N LYS A 177 1.24 1.16 -15.50
CA LYS A 177 0.91 0.55 -16.80
C LYS A 177 1.87 -0.58 -17.16
N ARG A 178 3.19 -0.37 -17.00
CA ARG A 178 4.20 -1.42 -17.26
C ARG A 178 4.04 -2.60 -16.32
N HIS A 179 3.76 -2.36 -15.03
CA HIS A 179 3.49 -3.42 -14.07
C HIS A 179 2.25 -4.23 -14.49
N LEU A 180 1.13 -3.59 -14.77
CA LEU A 180 -0.11 -4.26 -15.19
C LEU A 180 0.07 -5.04 -16.50
N THR A 181 0.84 -4.54 -17.46
CA THR A 181 1.16 -5.23 -18.71
C THR A 181 1.88 -6.56 -18.47
N LYS A 182 2.69 -6.67 -17.39
CA LYS A 182 3.37 -7.90 -17.00
C LYS A 182 2.46 -8.82 -16.17
N VAL A 183 1.72 -8.26 -15.23
CA VAL A 183 0.96 -9.03 -14.23
C VAL A 183 -0.31 -9.65 -14.83
N ILE A 184 -1.05 -8.93 -15.66
CA ILE A 184 -2.33 -9.41 -16.21
C ILE A 184 -2.18 -10.75 -16.98
N PRO A 185 -1.23 -10.92 -17.90
CA PRO A 185 -1.03 -12.21 -18.57
C PRO A 185 -0.66 -13.35 -17.62
N LEU A 186 0.15 -13.08 -16.59
CA LEU A 186 0.54 -14.07 -15.59
C LEU A 186 -0.66 -14.54 -14.77
N VAL A 187 -1.49 -13.59 -14.30
CA VAL A 187 -2.73 -13.92 -13.57
C VAL A 187 -3.71 -14.68 -14.44
N ALA A 188 -3.88 -14.29 -15.70
CA ALA A 188 -4.75 -14.99 -16.65
C ALA A 188 -4.31 -16.46 -16.84
N GLU A 189 -3.01 -16.72 -17.00
CA GLU A 189 -2.49 -18.07 -17.14
C GLU A 189 -2.65 -18.88 -15.83
N MET A 190 -2.37 -18.27 -14.67
CA MET A 190 -2.61 -18.92 -13.39
C MET A 190 -4.08 -19.33 -13.21
N GLU A 191 -5.03 -18.47 -13.56
CA GLU A 191 -6.46 -18.79 -13.45
C GLU A 191 -6.87 -19.87 -14.47
N ARG A 192 -6.25 -19.89 -15.66
CA ARG A 192 -6.44 -20.96 -16.64
C ARG A 192 -5.96 -22.31 -16.10
N LEU A 193 -4.77 -22.35 -15.48
CA LEU A 193 -4.22 -23.55 -14.87
C LEU A 193 -5.06 -24.04 -13.67
N LYS A 194 -5.52 -23.14 -12.79
CA LYS A 194 -6.42 -23.49 -11.69
C LYS A 194 -7.72 -24.15 -12.19
N LYS A 195 -8.29 -23.64 -13.30
CA LYS A 195 -9.48 -24.25 -13.91
C LYS A 195 -9.21 -25.66 -14.42
N LYS A 196 -8.05 -25.88 -15.11
CA LYS A 196 -7.65 -27.21 -15.60
C LYS A 196 -7.47 -28.22 -14.44
N VAL A 197 -6.79 -27.80 -13.37
CA VAL A 197 -6.58 -28.67 -12.18
C VAL A 197 -7.92 -29.04 -11.53
N LYS A 198 -8.85 -28.10 -11.40
CA LYS A 198 -10.20 -28.40 -10.89
C LYS A 198 -10.96 -29.39 -11.76
N LEU A 199 -10.91 -29.23 -13.08
CA LEU A 199 -11.54 -30.17 -14.02
C LEU A 199 -10.94 -31.57 -13.90
N ASN A 200 -9.59 -31.68 -13.90
CA ASN A 200 -8.90 -32.98 -13.76
C ASN A 200 -9.15 -33.64 -12.39
N GLY A 201 -9.31 -32.87 -11.31
CA GLY A 201 -9.67 -33.37 -9.99
C GLY A 201 -11.10 -33.97 -9.95
N HIS A 202 -12.05 -33.39 -10.69
CA HIS A 202 -13.39 -33.95 -10.84
C HIS A 202 -13.39 -35.25 -11.65
N PHE A 203 -12.57 -35.37 -12.69
CA PHE A 203 -12.46 -36.61 -13.48
C PHE A 203 -11.85 -37.77 -12.68
N LYS A 204 -10.89 -37.52 -11.79
CA LYS A 204 -10.35 -38.57 -10.90
C LYS A 204 -11.40 -39.11 -9.90
N ASN A 205 -12.32 -38.29 -9.46
CA ASN A 205 -13.40 -38.73 -8.58
C ASN A 205 -14.53 -39.47 -9.32
N LEU A 206 -14.67 -39.31 -10.64
CA LEU A 206 -15.65 -40.04 -11.45
C LEU A 206 -15.12 -41.40 -11.93
N SER A 207 -13.80 -41.62 -11.96
CA SER A 207 -13.22 -42.92 -12.32
C SER A 207 -13.20 -43.95 -11.19
N THR A 208 -13.67 -43.61 -9.99
CA THR A 208 -13.86 -44.54 -8.85
C THR A 208 -15.30 -45.08 -8.73
N PHE A 209 -16.16 -44.79 -9.70
CA PHE A 209 -17.49 -45.42 -9.78
C PHE A 209 -17.40 -46.69 -10.62
N ASN A 210 -17.20 -47.82 -9.93
CA ASN A 210 -17.61 -49.21 -10.17
C ASN A 210 -17.97 -49.60 -11.59
N PHE A 211 -17.11 -50.41 -12.19
CA PHE A 211 -17.51 -51.51 -13.03
C PHE A 211 -17.53 -52.82 -12.17
N ASP A 212 -18.61 -53.01 -11.43
CA ASP A 212 -19.01 -54.35 -11.03
C ASP A 212 -19.64 -54.99 -12.24
N ILE A 213 -18.84 -55.72 -13.01
CA ILE A 213 -19.33 -56.69 -13.99
C ILE A 213 -19.62 -57.96 -13.17
N GLY A 214 -20.90 -58.20 -12.93
CA GLY A 214 -21.38 -59.43 -12.36
C GLY A 214 -20.88 -60.63 -13.17
N GLU A 215 -20.08 -61.48 -12.55
CA GLU A 215 -19.88 -62.85 -13.00
C GLU A 215 -21.12 -63.67 -12.69
N GLY A 216 -21.84 -64.00 -13.77
CA GLY A 216 -22.93 -64.94 -13.72
C GLY A 216 -22.42 -66.36 -13.53
N GLU A 217 -23.15 -67.09 -12.71
CA GLU A 217 -23.05 -68.51 -12.40
C GLU A 217 -22.86 -69.45 -13.63
N LYS A 218 -21.95 -70.41 -13.44
CA LYS A 218 -22.22 -71.80 -13.73
C LYS A 218 -21.46 -72.72 -12.77
#